data_d7a8e1876d31fb79dee4b55eade6325c
#
_entry.id   d7a8e1876d31fb79dee4b55eade6325c
#
_cell.length_a   1.000
_cell.length_b   1.000
_cell.length_c   1.000
_cell.angle_alpha   90.00
_cell.angle_beta   90.00
_cell.angle_gamma   90.00
#
_symmetry.space_group_name_H-M   'P 1'
#
loop_
_entity.id
_entity.type
_entity.pdbx_description
1 polymer ?
#
loop_
_entity_poly.entity_id
_entity_poly.type
_entity_poly.pdbx_seq_one_letter_code
_entity_poly.pdbx_strand_id
1 'polypeptide(L)'
;MTEVGIAVALTISGSALLTVVRRDVTAAARCWLSLPIGAALYAIVALVSLVIVGTLDPAIALLVALGLGLVVAGITLVKGGGLQREDLLWILTGVGVAALTAIAARQWHLTRLTPDSLRYLLASNDLVLAEGLREMNAVDLVTRQIGLPALHSMSDLVGRRYLASLGPLFGAFGLGLFVWLAVDLTRGALSRRNRMVLVATATLFLLSSNRLVYDSFYINTHIQTASYLLIALAGTWLAVSRGLSRWAVPSGLALAVTLLFRPEAPLVVAIVLVTLAASRANMTVRLAMTLPTLAVSAFWYGLGLWRHAAGGDEISPTAPVFGSLVAIGLAIALCLVCGAQRARPWARWLDLAGVVGLALLLVFYVATDPAVFGTSIESTVRNLVRDGFWLLTWVAAIALLLVALLVESIPDGRMWTIPVIGFALLYWALPYIREGAWRVGSGDSGNRILAHYLAVTVVFLVLAAIHNRGSASGGQTESM
;
A
#
# COMPACT_ATOMS: atom_id res chain seq x y z
N MET A 1 -8.73 -27.21 5.99
CA MET A 1 -8.25 -26.37 4.87
C MET A 1 -6.73 -26.39 4.85
N THR A 2 -6.03 -26.01 3.76
CA THR A 2 -4.56 -25.90 3.70
C THR A 2 -4.17 -24.46 3.43
N GLU A 3 -2.92 -24.05 3.73
CA GLU A 3 -2.42 -22.72 3.39
C GLU A 3 -2.54 -22.42 1.88
N VAL A 4 -2.35 -23.46 1.05
CA VAL A 4 -2.57 -23.35 -0.40
C VAL A 4 -4.03 -23.02 -0.70
N GLY A 5 -4.97 -23.67 -0.01
CA GLY A 5 -6.40 -23.38 -0.16
C GLY A 5 -6.76 -21.95 0.22
N ILE A 6 -6.17 -21.41 1.29
CA ILE A 6 -6.35 -20.00 1.68
C ILE A 6 -5.79 -19.05 0.61
N ALA A 7 -4.55 -19.28 0.14
CA ALA A 7 -3.93 -18.46 -0.89
C ALA A 7 -4.76 -18.45 -2.19
N VAL A 8 -5.26 -19.60 -2.60
CA VAL A 8 -6.14 -19.75 -3.76
C VAL A 8 -7.48 -19.04 -3.55
N ALA A 9 -8.11 -19.19 -2.37
CA ALA A 9 -9.39 -18.54 -2.07
C ALA A 9 -9.27 -17.01 -2.10
N LEU A 10 -8.22 -16.45 -1.50
CA LEU A 10 -7.94 -15.01 -1.58
C LEU A 10 -7.72 -14.54 -3.03
N THR A 11 -6.94 -15.30 -3.80
CA THR A 11 -6.67 -14.97 -5.22
C THR A 11 -7.94 -15.02 -6.06
N ILE A 12 -8.81 -16.02 -5.86
CA ILE A 12 -10.09 -16.12 -6.57
C ILE A 12 -11.03 -14.98 -6.14
N SER A 13 -11.12 -14.68 -4.84
CA SER A 13 -11.94 -13.58 -4.32
C SER A 13 -11.56 -12.24 -4.96
N GLY A 14 -10.27 -11.93 -5.00
CA GLY A 14 -9.78 -10.70 -5.64
C GLY A 14 -9.94 -10.70 -7.16
N SER A 15 -9.66 -11.81 -7.84
CA SER A 15 -9.90 -11.95 -9.29
C SER A 15 -11.36 -11.71 -9.64
N ALA A 16 -12.27 -12.28 -8.85
CA ALA A 16 -13.70 -12.12 -9.02
C ALA A 16 -14.14 -10.67 -8.83
N LEU A 17 -13.68 -10.00 -7.77
CA LEU A 17 -13.96 -8.59 -7.53
C LEU A 17 -13.40 -7.70 -8.66
N LEU A 18 -12.21 -8.00 -9.18
CA LEU A 18 -11.56 -7.25 -10.25
C LEU A 18 -12.24 -7.38 -11.62
N THR A 19 -13.26 -8.24 -11.78
CA THR A 19 -14.06 -8.28 -13.02
C THR A 19 -14.75 -6.95 -13.31
N VAL A 20 -15.08 -6.17 -12.27
CA VAL A 20 -15.74 -4.86 -12.40
C VAL A 20 -14.86 -3.84 -13.14
N VAL A 21 -13.53 -4.02 -13.11
CA VAL A 21 -12.57 -3.09 -13.72
C VAL A 21 -12.00 -3.59 -15.05
N ARG A 22 -12.48 -4.71 -15.59
CA ARG A 22 -11.92 -5.40 -16.76
C ARG A 22 -11.80 -4.55 -18.04
N ARG A 23 -12.53 -3.45 -18.16
CA ARG A 23 -12.46 -2.58 -19.35
C ARG A 23 -11.19 -1.73 -19.38
N ASP A 24 -10.66 -1.32 -18.23
CA ASP A 24 -9.51 -0.42 -18.13
C ASP A 24 -8.27 -1.12 -17.57
N VAL A 25 -8.46 -2.26 -16.90
CA VAL A 25 -7.39 -3.03 -16.26
C VAL A 25 -7.18 -4.32 -17.03
N THR A 26 -6.02 -4.48 -17.63
CA THR A 26 -5.68 -5.67 -18.43
C THR A 26 -5.77 -6.95 -17.60
N ALA A 27 -6.01 -8.08 -18.23
CA ALA A 27 -6.09 -9.38 -17.58
C ALA A 27 -4.79 -9.71 -16.80
N ALA A 28 -3.63 -9.36 -17.36
CA ALA A 28 -2.33 -9.52 -16.72
C ALA A 28 -2.21 -8.66 -15.44
N ALA A 29 -2.63 -7.39 -15.48
CA ALA A 29 -2.64 -6.54 -14.29
C ALA A 29 -3.57 -7.10 -13.20
N ARG A 30 -4.76 -7.56 -13.58
CA ARG A 30 -5.72 -8.17 -12.65
C ARG A 30 -5.17 -9.43 -11.99
N CYS A 31 -4.36 -10.21 -12.70
CA CYS A 31 -3.63 -11.34 -12.13
C CYS A 31 -2.79 -10.89 -10.91
N TRP A 32 -1.94 -9.90 -11.09
CA TRP A 32 -1.04 -9.43 -10.02
C TRP A 32 -1.74 -8.61 -8.92
N LEU A 33 -2.89 -8.04 -9.21
CA LEU A 33 -3.75 -7.38 -8.21
C LEU A 33 -4.58 -8.37 -7.40
N SER A 34 -4.81 -9.59 -7.89
CA SER A 34 -5.83 -10.50 -7.36
C SER A 34 -5.62 -10.86 -5.90
N LEU A 35 -4.43 -11.31 -5.51
CA LEU A 35 -4.15 -11.67 -4.12
C LEU A 35 -4.21 -10.46 -3.18
N PRO A 36 -3.52 -9.33 -3.43
CA PRO A 36 -3.63 -8.17 -2.56
C PRO A 36 -5.07 -7.66 -2.40
N ILE A 37 -5.85 -7.62 -3.47
CA ILE A 37 -7.25 -7.17 -3.42
C ILE A 37 -8.15 -8.18 -2.70
N GLY A 38 -7.93 -9.48 -2.86
CA GLY A 38 -8.65 -10.51 -2.10
C GLY A 38 -8.33 -10.46 -0.61
N ALA A 39 -7.06 -10.23 -0.26
CA ALA A 39 -6.64 -10.03 1.13
C ALA A 39 -7.21 -8.72 1.71
N ALA A 40 -7.28 -7.66 0.91
CA ALA A 40 -7.94 -6.41 1.30
C ALA A 40 -9.43 -6.61 1.59
N LEU A 41 -10.13 -7.33 0.72
CA LEU A 41 -11.55 -7.66 0.92
C LEU A 41 -11.75 -8.47 2.20
N TYR A 42 -10.92 -9.49 2.42
CA TYR A 42 -10.97 -10.27 3.67
C TYR A 42 -10.74 -9.38 4.90
N ALA A 43 -9.73 -8.52 4.91
CA ALA A 43 -9.43 -7.63 6.03
C ALA A 43 -10.59 -6.66 6.33
N ILE A 44 -11.27 -6.16 5.29
CA ILE A 44 -12.47 -5.31 5.44
C ILE A 44 -13.63 -6.12 6.02
N VAL A 45 -13.87 -7.33 5.52
CA VAL A 45 -14.92 -8.22 6.06
C VAL A 45 -14.64 -8.56 7.51
N ALA A 46 -13.39 -8.86 7.86
CA ALA A 46 -12.96 -9.13 9.24
C ALA A 46 -13.21 -7.90 10.13
N LEU A 47 -12.87 -6.70 9.69
CA LEU A 47 -13.15 -5.45 10.41
C LEU A 47 -14.66 -5.28 10.67
N VAL A 48 -15.48 -5.46 9.62
CA VAL A 48 -16.94 -5.34 9.74
C VAL A 48 -17.49 -6.39 10.72
N SER A 49 -17.02 -7.64 10.64
CA SER A 49 -17.41 -8.71 11.57
C SER A 49 -17.08 -8.31 13.02
N LEU A 50 -15.87 -7.85 13.28
CA LEU A 50 -15.44 -7.42 14.61
C LEU A 50 -16.25 -6.24 15.15
N VAL A 51 -16.62 -5.28 14.29
CA VAL A 51 -17.45 -4.14 14.70
C VAL A 51 -18.89 -4.56 15.02
N ILE A 52 -19.47 -5.46 14.24
CA ILE A 52 -20.88 -5.86 14.37
C ILE A 52 -21.05 -6.97 15.41
N VAL A 53 -20.18 -7.98 15.39
CA VAL A 53 -20.32 -9.21 16.19
C VAL A 53 -19.42 -9.19 17.44
N GLY A 54 -18.31 -8.43 17.41
CA GLY A 54 -17.31 -8.36 18.47
C GLY A 54 -16.23 -9.43 18.36
N THR A 55 -16.44 -10.50 17.57
CA THR A 55 -15.51 -11.60 17.37
C THR A 55 -15.29 -11.86 15.89
N LEU A 56 -14.20 -12.56 15.55
CA LEU A 56 -13.87 -12.94 14.19
C LEU A 56 -13.90 -14.45 14.03
N ASP A 57 -14.83 -14.94 13.20
CA ASP A 57 -14.76 -16.30 12.65
C ASP A 57 -14.05 -16.25 11.28
N PRO A 58 -12.81 -16.78 11.19
CA PRO A 58 -12.03 -16.71 9.96
C PRO A 58 -12.65 -17.48 8.79
N ALA A 59 -13.42 -18.56 9.06
CA ALA A 59 -14.09 -19.33 8.03
C ALA A 59 -15.23 -18.54 7.42
N ILE A 60 -16.08 -17.97 8.27
CA ILE A 60 -17.21 -17.13 7.84
C ILE A 60 -16.69 -15.91 7.08
N ALA A 61 -15.68 -15.22 7.62
CA ALA A 61 -15.10 -14.04 6.97
C ALA A 61 -14.52 -14.37 5.58
N LEU A 62 -13.82 -15.50 5.44
CA LEU A 62 -13.28 -15.94 4.15
C LEU A 62 -14.38 -16.31 3.17
N LEU A 63 -15.42 -17.01 3.61
CA LEU A 63 -16.57 -17.37 2.79
C LEU A 63 -17.35 -16.12 2.34
N VAL A 64 -17.55 -15.14 3.23
CA VAL A 64 -18.19 -13.87 2.89
C VAL A 64 -17.35 -13.09 1.88
N ALA A 65 -16.03 -12.97 2.08
CA ALA A 65 -15.14 -12.30 1.13
C ALA A 65 -15.17 -12.98 -0.24
N LEU A 66 -15.12 -14.30 -0.29
CA LEU A 66 -15.23 -15.08 -1.54
C LEU A 66 -16.61 -14.89 -2.18
N GLY A 67 -17.68 -15.01 -1.40
CA GLY A 67 -19.06 -14.83 -1.87
C GLY A 67 -19.31 -13.45 -2.45
N LEU A 68 -18.87 -12.38 -1.79
CA LEU A 68 -18.95 -11.00 -2.29
C LEU A 68 -18.21 -10.85 -3.62
N GLY A 69 -16.99 -11.38 -3.72
CA GLY A 69 -16.24 -11.38 -4.97
C GLY A 69 -17.01 -12.07 -6.10
N LEU A 70 -17.53 -13.27 -5.85
CA LEU A 70 -18.26 -14.06 -6.84
C LEU A 70 -19.60 -13.40 -7.24
N VAL A 71 -20.33 -12.80 -6.30
CA VAL A 71 -21.55 -12.03 -6.60
C VAL A 71 -21.26 -10.86 -7.52
N VAL A 72 -20.21 -10.07 -7.21
CA VAL A 72 -19.77 -8.96 -8.05
C VAL A 72 -19.36 -9.45 -9.45
N ALA A 73 -18.63 -10.56 -9.52
CA ALA A 73 -18.26 -11.17 -10.80
C ALA A 73 -19.51 -11.61 -11.58
N GLY A 74 -20.45 -12.31 -10.96
CA GLY A 74 -21.70 -12.75 -11.58
C GLY A 74 -22.48 -11.58 -12.18
N ILE A 75 -22.73 -10.52 -11.39
CA ILE A 75 -23.41 -9.32 -11.86
C ILE A 75 -22.68 -8.68 -13.04
N THR A 76 -21.35 -8.59 -12.96
CA THR A 76 -20.53 -7.95 -14.00
C THR A 76 -20.53 -8.75 -15.29
N LEU A 77 -20.44 -10.07 -15.21
CA LEU A 77 -20.43 -10.97 -16.35
C LEU A 77 -21.78 -10.99 -17.05
N VAL A 78 -22.88 -11.00 -16.31
CA VAL A 78 -24.24 -10.91 -16.88
C VAL A 78 -24.45 -9.59 -17.65
N LYS A 79 -23.95 -8.47 -17.10
CA LYS A 79 -24.10 -7.14 -17.74
C LYS A 79 -23.11 -6.88 -18.87
N GLY A 80 -22.00 -7.59 -18.93
CA GLY A 80 -20.88 -7.23 -19.80
C GLY A 80 -20.37 -8.32 -20.75
N GLY A 81 -21.09 -9.43 -20.89
CA GLY A 81 -20.64 -10.61 -21.67
C GLY A 81 -19.67 -11.49 -20.88
N GLY A 82 -19.56 -12.76 -21.28
CA GLY A 82 -18.83 -13.82 -20.58
C GLY A 82 -17.34 -13.57 -20.36
N LEU A 83 -16.70 -14.43 -19.59
CA LEU A 83 -15.24 -14.47 -19.41
C LEU A 83 -14.56 -14.75 -20.76
N GLN A 84 -13.54 -13.95 -21.08
CA GLN A 84 -12.71 -14.20 -22.25
C GLN A 84 -11.64 -15.27 -21.91
N ARG A 85 -11.15 -15.97 -22.92
CA ARG A 85 -10.08 -16.98 -22.75
C ARG A 85 -8.84 -16.40 -22.07
N GLU A 86 -8.49 -15.14 -22.40
CA GLU A 86 -7.37 -14.45 -21.80
C GLU A 86 -7.59 -14.22 -20.29
N ASP A 87 -8.80 -13.83 -19.88
CA ASP A 87 -9.14 -13.66 -18.46
C ASP A 87 -8.92 -14.96 -17.68
N LEU A 88 -9.39 -16.09 -18.24
CA LEU A 88 -9.24 -17.40 -17.61
C LEU A 88 -7.77 -17.79 -17.47
N LEU A 89 -6.96 -17.60 -18.50
CA LEU A 89 -5.52 -17.89 -18.46
C LEU A 89 -4.82 -17.11 -17.36
N TRP A 90 -5.12 -15.83 -17.21
CA TRP A 90 -4.49 -15.00 -16.19
C TRP A 90 -5.01 -15.30 -14.77
N ILE A 91 -6.29 -15.67 -14.61
CA ILE A 91 -6.81 -16.17 -13.32
C ILE A 91 -6.08 -17.45 -12.93
N LEU A 92 -5.95 -18.41 -13.85
CA LEU A 92 -5.22 -19.66 -13.60
C LEU A 92 -3.75 -19.40 -13.30
N THR A 93 -3.11 -18.44 -13.98
CA THR A 93 -1.74 -18.01 -13.69
C THR A 93 -1.63 -17.47 -12.26
N GLY A 94 -2.53 -16.57 -11.84
CA GLY A 94 -2.55 -16.02 -10.48
C GLY A 94 -2.74 -17.12 -9.43
N VAL A 95 -3.69 -18.02 -9.65
CA VAL A 95 -3.93 -19.18 -8.78
C VAL A 95 -2.71 -20.09 -8.72
N GLY A 96 -2.07 -20.37 -9.86
CA GLY A 96 -0.85 -21.17 -9.93
C GLY A 96 0.31 -20.53 -9.18
N VAL A 97 0.55 -19.24 -9.34
CA VAL A 97 1.58 -18.48 -8.59
C VAL A 97 1.28 -18.52 -7.09
N ALA A 98 0.02 -18.30 -6.69
CA ALA A 98 -0.38 -18.35 -5.29
C ALA A 98 -0.14 -19.75 -4.69
N ALA A 99 -0.55 -20.80 -5.39
CA ALA A 99 -0.37 -22.17 -4.94
C ALA A 99 1.12 -22.55 -4.82
N LEU A 100 1.93 -22.26 -5.85
CA LEU A 100 3.36 -22.57 -5.86
C LEU A 100 4.10 -21.80 -4.77
N THR A 101 3.79 -20.50 -4.59
CA THR A 101 4.40 -19.69 -3.54
C THR A 101 4.05 -20.21 -2.16
N ALA A 102 2.79 -20.60 -1.93
CA ALA A 102 2.36 -21.16 -0.64
C ALA A 102 3.03 -22.52 -0.35
N ILE A 103 3.16 -23.39 -1.36
CA ILE A 103 3.88 -24.66 -1.25
C ILE A 103 5.35 -24.42 -0.91
N ALA A 104 6.02 -23.54 -1.65
CA ALA A 104 7.43 -23.21 -1.46
C ALA A 104 7.69 -22.61 -0.08
N ALA A 105 6.90 -21.62 0.33
CA ALA A 105 7.02 -20.97 1.63
C ALA A 105 6.90 -21.97 2.79
N ARG A 106 5.98 -22.92 2.67
CA ARG A 106 5.75 -23.96 3.66
C ARG A 106 6.87 -25.00 3.66
N GLN A 107 7.24 -25.51 2.48
CA GLN A 107 8.16 -26.63 2.34
C GLN A 107 9.59 -26.25 2.75
N TRP A 108 9.99 -25.03 2.46
CA TRP A 108 11.32 -24.53 2.75
C TRP A 108 11.41 -23.68 4.02
N HIS A 109 10.33 -23.61 4.81
CA HIS A 109 10.27 -22.84 6.05
C HIS A 109 10.82 -21.40 5.90
N LEU A 110 10.41 -20.73 4.82
CA LEU A 110 10.97 -19.44 4.43
C LEU A 110 10.66 -18.32 5.42
N THR A 111 9.57 -18.46 6.21
CA THR A 111 9.11 -17.40 7.10
C THR A 111 9.88 -17.38 8.40
N ARG A 112 10.34 -16.19 8.75
CA ARG A 112 11.08 -15.92 9.99
C ARG A 112 10.19 -15.28 11.04
N LEU A 113 10.32 -15.76 12.28
CA LEU A 113 9.67 -15.21 13.46
C LEU A 113 10.65 -14.32 14.22
N THR A 114 10.15 -13.22 14.73
CA THR A 114 10.87 -12.30 15.61
C THR A 114 9.95 -11.93 16.78
N PRO A 115 10.47 -11.26 17.83
CA PRO A 115 9.61 -10.76 18.91
C PRO A 115 8.44 -9.88 18.42
N ASP A 116 8.66 -9.07 17.37
CA ASP A 116 7.58 -8.30 16.77
C ASP A 116 6.51 -9.18 16.10
N SER A 117 6.93 -10.28 15.46
CA SER A 117 6.00 -11.25 14.87
C SER A 117 5.06 -11.86 15.89
N LEU A 118 5.58 -12.17 17.09
CA LEU A 118 4.77 -12.78 18.16
C LEU A 118 3.61 -11.90 18.57
N ARG A 119 3.79 -10.58 18.63
CA ARG A 119 2.71 -9.64 18.97
C ARG A 119 1.59 -9.64 17.94
N TYR A 120 1.91 -9.70 16.64
CA TYR A 120 0.89 -9.83 15.60
C TYR A 120 0.13 -11.16 15.70
N LEU A 121 0.83 -12.23 16.07
CA LEU A 121 0.23 -13.56 16.19
C LEU A 121 -0.62 -13.69 17.46
N LEU A 122 -0.21 -13.08 18.57
CA LEU A 122 -1.04 -12.99 19.78
C LEU A 122 -2.33 -12.21 19.48
N ALA A 123 -2.19 -11.01 18.89
CA ALA A 123 -3.36 -10.23 18.48
C ALA A 123 -4.27 -11.01 17.50
N SER A 124 -3.70 -11.81 16.60
CA SER A 124 -4.46 -12.69 15.70
C SER A 124 -5.28 -13.73 16.45
N ASN A 125 -4.69 -14.33 17.48
CA ASN A 125 -5.38 -15.31 18.32
C ASN A 125 -6.51 -14.66 19.14
N ASP A 126 -6.23 -13.47 19.70
CA ASP A 126 -7.21 -12.74 20.51
C ASP A 126 -8.46 -12.37 19.69
N LEU A 127 -8.32 -12.06 18.40
CA LEU A 127 -9.46 -11.76 17.51
C LEU A 127 -10.45 -12.92 17.35
N VAL A 128 -9.99 -14.15 17.51
CA VAL A 128 -10.78 -15.38 17.31
C VAL A 128 -11.38 -15.88 18.62
N LEU A 129 -10.88 -15.42 19.78
CA LEU A 129 -11.39 -15.81 21.08
C LEU A 129 -12.81 -15.27 21.34
N ALA A 130 -13.50 -15.91 22.29
CA ALA A 130 -14.92 -15.63 22.56
C ALA A 130 -15.21 -14.15 22.93
N GLU A 131 -14.27 -13.47 23.55
CA GLU A 131 -14.40 -12.05 23.91
C GLU A 131 -13.83 -11.09 22.85
N GLY A 132 -13.10 -11.63 21.86
CA GLY A 132 -12.66 -10.92 20.67
C GLY A 132 -11.97 -9.58 20.96
N LEU A 133 -12.55 -8.49 20.46
CA LEU A 133 -12.01 -7.15 20.64
C LEU A 133 -11.92 -6.68 22.11
N ARG A 134 -12.69 -7.26 23.04
CA ARG A 134 -12.66 -6.87 24.46
C ARG A 134 -11.39 -7.33 25.15
N GLU A 135 -10.88 -8.49 24.76
CA GLU A 135 -9.63 -9.05 25.31
C GLU A 135 -8.38 -8.40 24.70
N MET A 136 -8.50 -7.83 23.49
CA MET A 136 -7.34 -7.19 22.87
C MET A 136 -6.90 -5.96 23.65
N ASN A 137 -5.61 -5.92 23.97
CA ASN A 137 -5.00 -4.74 24.57
C ASN A 137 -5.11 -3.55 23.60
N ALA A 138 -5.68 -2.42 24.09
CA ALA A 138 -5.85 -1.23 23.29
C ALA A 138 -4.55 -0.68 22.71
N VAL A 139 -3.43 -0.81 23.43
CA VAL A 139 -2.10 -0.41 22.96
C VAL A 139 -1.70 -1.24 21.73
N ASP A 140 -1.97 -2.54 21.72
CA ASP A 140 -1.66 -3.40 20.59
C ASP A 140 -2.55 -3.10 19.38
N LEU A 141 -3.84 -2.81 19.58
CA LEU A 141 -4.75 -2.37 18.52
C LEU A 141 -4.26 -1.11 17.81
N VAL A 142 -3.83 -0.11 18.56
CA VAL A 142 -3.38 1.18 18.01
C VAL A 142 -2.00 1.09 17.41
N THR A 143 -1.08 0.36 18.03
CA THR A 143 0.32 0.28 17.58
C THR A 143 0.55 -0.76 16.50
N ARG A 144 -0.24 -1.84 16.47
CA ARG A 144 -0.07 -2.96 15.52
C ARG A 144 -1.07 -2.95 14.39
N GLN A 145 -2.22 -2.29 14.58
CA GLN A 145 -3.33 -2.31 13.64
C GLN A 145 -3.89 -3.73 13.39
N ILE A 146 -5.11 -3.81 12.90
CA ILE A 146 -5.84 -5.07 12.78
C ILE A 146 -5.52 -5.86 11.49
N GLY A 147 -4.98 -5.24 10.44
CA GLY A 147 -4.91 -5.84 9.11
C GLY A 147 -4.10 -7.15 9.06
N LEU A 148 -2.90 -7.15 9.63
CA LEU A 148 -2.07 -8.35 9.66
C LEU A 148 -2.60 -9.41 10.64
N PRO A 149 -3.02 -9.06 11.88
CA PRO A 149 -3.72 -10.00 12.76
C PRO A 149 -4.92 -10.67 12.10
N ALA A 150 -5.79 -9.91 11.44
CA ALA A 150 -6.94 -10.48 10.73
C ALA A 150 -6.52 -11.47 9.64
N LEU A 151 -5.48 -11.17 8.85
CA LEU A 151 -4.99 -12.12 7.85
C LEU A 151 -4.41 -13.39 8.49
N HIS A 152 -3.68 -13.27 9.59
CA HIS A 152 -3.11 -14.43 10.27
C HIS A 152 -4.16 -15.25 11.04
N SER A 153 -5.35 -14.71 11.38
CA SER A 153 -6.43 -15.47 12.00
C SER A 153 -6.87 -16.67 11.17
N MET A 154 -6.71 -16.60 9.84
CA MET A 154 -6.97 -17.74 8.95
C MET A 154 -6.03 -18.94 9.22
N SER A 155 -4.99 -18.78 10.03
CA SER A 155 -4.12 -19.90 10.45
C SER A 155 -4.88 -20.96 11.25
N ASP A 156 -5.95 -20.59 11.93
CA ASP A 156 -6.82 -21.51 12.66
C ASP A 156 -7.51 -22.50 11.73
N LEU A 157 -7.86 -22.09 10.50
CA LEU A 157 -8.46 -22.94 9.49
C LEU A 157 -7.55 -24.10 9.06
N VAL A 158 -6.27 -23.98 9.32
CA VAL A 158 -5.25 -24.98 8.96
C VAL A 158 -4.59 -25.63 10.19
N GLY A 159 -5.09 -25.34 11.40
CA GLY A 159 -4.55 -25.83 12.65
C GLY A 159 -3.09 -25.38 12.89
N ARG A 160 -2.78 -24.14 12.57
CA ARG A 160 -1.43 -23.57 12.65
C ARG A 160 -1.41 -22.30 13.49
N ARG A 161 -0.23 -21.94 13.99
CA ARG A 161 -0.04 -20.69 14.75
C ARG A 161 0.09 -19.46 13.84
N TYR A 162 0.43 -19.65 12.56
CA TYR A 162 0.57 -18.56 11.58
C TYR A 162 0.55 -19.09 10.15
N LEU A 163 0.31 -18.22 9.19
CA LEU A 163 0.41 -18.51 7.77
C LEU A 163 1.83 -18.18 7.28
N ALA A 164 2.62 -19.22 6.98
CA ALA A 164 3.99 -19.07 6.48
C ALA A 164 4.06 -18.42 5.09
N SER A 165 3.00 -18.57 4.30
CA SER A 165 2.94 -18.13 2.92
C SER A 165 2.60 -16.64 2.73
N LEU A 166 2.05 -15.95 3.75
CA LEU A 166 1.43 -14.63 3.57
C LEU A 166 2.43 -13.57 3.09
N GLY A 167 3.57 -13.43 3.76
CA GLY A 167 4.63 -12.49 3.34
C GLY A 167 5.16 -12.80 1.94
N PRO A 168 5.61 -14.04 1.65
CA PRO A 168 6.04 -14.45 0.32
C PRO A 168 5.02 -14.21 -0.79
N LEU A 169 3.73 -14.42 -0.52
CA LEU A 169 2.65 -14.15 -1.45
C LEU A 169 2.57 -12.66 -1.82
N PHE A 170 2.58 -11.77 -0.82
CA PHE A 170 2.58 -10.33 -1.08
C PHE A 170 3.86 -9.88 -1.82
N GLY A 171 5.02 -10.46 -1.48
CA GLY A 171 6.26 -10.22 -2.20
C GLY A 171 6.18 -10.63 -3.67
N ALA A 172 5.68 -11.83 -3.97
CA ALA A 172 5.57 -12.34 -5.34
C ALA A 172 4.57 -11.54 -6.19
N PHE A 173 3.37 -11.26 -5.64
CA PHE A 173 2.35 -10.49 -6.37
C PHE A 173 2.73 -9.01 -6.52
N GLY A 174 3.33 -8.41 -5.49
CA GLY A 174 3.85 -7.04 -5.54
C GLY A 174 4.97 -6.89 -6.57
N LEU A 175 5.91 -7.83 -6.64
CA LEU A 175 6.96 -7.85 -7.66
C LEU A 175 6.37 -8.06 -9.07
N GLY A 176 5.43 -8.99 -9.22
CA GLY A 176 4.75 -9.22 -10.49
C GLY A 176 4.00 -7.99 -11.00
N LEU A 177 3.32 -7.27 -10.11
CA LEU A 177 2.66 -6.00 -10.42
C LEU A 177 3.68 -4.93 -10.84
N PHE A 178 4.79 -4.82 -10.10
CA PHE A 178 5.87 -3.88 -10.44
C PHE A 178 6.43 -4.16 -11.84
N VAL A 179 6.77 -5.41 -12.14
CA VAL A 179 7.29 -5.82 -13.46
C VAL A 179 6.27 -5.52 -14.56
N TRP A 180 4.99 -5.90 -14.34
CA TRP A 180 3.93 -5.61 -15.30
C TRP A 180 3.83 -4.10 -15.56
N LEU A 181 3.81 -3.29 -14.49
CA LEU A 181 3.71 -1.82 -14.57
C LEU A 181 4.91 -1.25 -15.35
N ALA A 182 6.13 -1.66 -15.01
CA ALA A 182 7.33 -1.21 -15.72
C ALA A 182 7.31 -1.57 -17.21
N VAL A 183 6.82 -2.77 -17.57
CA VAL A 183 6.62 -3.18 -18.97
C VAL A 183 5.56 -2.32 -19.65
N ASP A 184 4.43 -2.06 -19.00
CA ASP A 184 3.33 -1.28 -19.55
C ASP A 184 3.71 0.20 -19.76
N LEU A 185 4.37 0.80 -18.78
CA LEU A 185 4.85 2.18 -18.83
C LEU A 185 5.85 2.39 -19.98
N THR A 186 6.72 1.43 -20.22
CA THR A 186 7.77 1.49 -21.26
C THR A 186 7.27 1.09 -22.64
N ARG A 187 6.03 0.56 -22.76
CA ARG A 187 5.44 0.14 -24.02
C ARG A 187 5.16 1.35 -24.91
N GLY A 188 5.67 1.33 -26.14
CA GLY A 188 5.54 2.44 -27.10
C GLY A 188 6.59 3.55 -26.94
N ALA A 189 7.18 3.72 -25.75
CA ALA A 189 8.23 4.71 -25.52
C ALA A 189 9.64 4.17 -25.84
N LEU A 190 9.85 2.87 -25.71
CA LEU A 190 11.15 2.22 -25.89
C LEU A 190 11.08 1.05 -26.87
N SER A 191 12.18 0.83 -27.62
CA SER A 191 12.37 -0.42 -28.39
C SER A 191 12.28 -1.63 -27.45
N ARG A 192 11.93 -2.80 -28.00
CA ARG A 192 11.82 -4.05 -27.22
C ARG A 192 13.07 -4.33 -26.38
N ARG A 193 14.27 -4.17 -26.98
CA ARG A 193 15.54 -4.40 -26.28
C ARG A 193 15.74 -3.43 -25.11
N ASN A 194 15.59 -2.13 -25.35
CA ASN A 194 15.78 -1.10 -24.32
C ASN A 194 14.76 -1.25 -23.19
N ARG A 195 13.51 -1.60 -23.51
CA ARG A 195 12.48 -1.92 -22.54
C ARG A 195 12.88 -3.10 -21.66
N MET A 196 13.32 -4.20 -22.25
CA MET A 196 13.76 -5.38 -21.48
C MET A 196 14.93 -5.04 -20.55
N VAL A 197 15.91 -4.28 -21.05
CA VAL A 197 17.06 -3.84 -20.23
C VAL A 197 16.59 -2.97 -19.05
N LEU A 198 15.76 -1.96 -19.31
CA LEU A 198 15.29 -1.06 -18.26
C LEU A 198 14.46 -1.81 -17.20
N VAL A 199 13.51 -2.64 -17.63
CA VAL A 199 12.67 -3.42 -16.72
C VAL A 199 13.50 -4.41 -15.91
N ALA A 200 14.43 -5.12 -16.54
CA ALA A 200 15.34 -6.04 -15.85
C ALA A 200 16.21 -5.30 -14.84
N THR A 201 16.80 -4.16 -15.22
CA THR A 201 17.62 -3.34 -14.32
C THR A 201 16.80 -2.84 -13.12
N ALA A 202 15.60 -2.30 -13.35
CA ALA A 202 14.73 -1.83 -12.27
C ALA A 202 14.29 -2.97 -11.34
N THR A 203 14.00 -4.16 -11.91
CA THR A 203 13.65 -5.35 -11.14
C THR A 203 14.82 -5.85 -10.29
N LEU A 204 16.01 -5.95 -10.91
CA LEU A 204 17.24 -6.34 -10.20
C LEU A 204 17.60 -5.33 -9.11
N PHE A 205 17.38 -4.04 -9.37
CA PHE A 205 17.59 -2.99 -8.37
C PHE A 205 16.69 -3.18 -7.14
N LEU A 206 15.41 -3.52 -7.32
CA LEU A 206 14.54 -3.86 -6.19
C LEU A 206 15.00 -5.13 -5.46
N LEU A 207 15.34 -6.17 -6.20
CA LEU A 207 15.77 -7.46 -5.64
C LEU A 207 17.16 -7.40 -5.00
N SER A 208 18.00 -6.43 -5.37
CA SER A 208 19.30 -6.20 -4.71
C SER A 208 19.15 -5.66 -3.27
N SER A 209 17.97 -5.15 -2.93
CA SER A 209 17.67 -4.76 -1.55
C SER A 209 17.42 -5.98 -0.68
N ASN A 210 18.44 -6.42 0.07
CA ASN A 210 18.28 -7.49 1.05
C ASN A 210 17.15 -7.20 2.03
N ARG A 211 16.92 -5.93 2.34
CA ARG A 211 15.86 -5.51 3.26
C ARG A 211 14.47 -5.81 2.69
N LEU A 212 14.19 -5.42 1.44
CA LEU A 212 12.90 -5.68 0.80
C LEU A 212 12.63 -7.19 0.68
N VAL A 213 13.66 -7.94 0.27
CA VAL A 213 13.60 -9.40 0.18
C VAL A 213 13.35 -10.02 1.57
N TYR A 214 14.08 -9.57 2.60
CA TYR A 214 13.88 -10.03 3.96
C TYR A 214 12.47 -9.78 4.47
N ASP A 215 11.89 -8.59 4.22
CA ASP A 215 10.53 -8.24 4.65
C ASP A 215 9.45 -9.11 3.97
N SER A 216 9.77 -9.73 2.82
CA SER A 216 8.88 -10.70 2.17
C SER A 216 8.84 -12.05 2.89
N PHE A 217 9.84 -12.35 3.74
CA PHE A 217 9.94 -13.60 4.50
C PHE A 217 9.79 -13.41 6.02
N TYR A 218 9.36 -12.25 6.45
CA TYR A 218 9.22 -11.89 7.84
C TYR A 218 7.77 -11.54 8.17
N ILE A 219 7.23 -12.03 9.29
CA ILE A 219 5.87 -11.68 9.72
C ILE A 219 5.85 -10.25 10.24
N ASN A 220 5.48 -9.35 9.36
CA ASN A 220 5.28 -7.93 9.61
C ASN A 220 4.33 -7.35 8.57
N THR A 221 4.03 -6.05 8.68
CA THR A 221 3.14 -5.35 7.77
C THR A 221 3.85 -4.65 6.60
N HIS A 222 5.20 -4.72 6.51
CA HIS A 222 5.94 -3.86 5.60
C HIS A 222 5.75 -4.21 4.14
N ILE A 223 5.82 -5.50 3.78
CA ILE A 223 5.64 -5.92 2.38
C ILE A 223 4.19 -5.75 1.91
N GLN A 224 3.21 -5.97 2.79
CA GLN A 224 1.80 -5.70 2.50
C GLN A 224 1.58 -4.22 2.24
N THR A 225 2.08 -3.36 3.12
CA THR A 225 1.99 -1.89 2.98
C THR A 225 2.66 -1.42 1.69
N ALA A 226 3.87 -1.91 1.36
CA ALA A 226 4.56 -1.59 0.12
C ALA A 226 3.72 -1.97 -1.12
N SER A 227 3.10 -3.16 -1.10
CA SER A 227 2.24 -3.62 -2.19
C SER A 227 0.98 -2.75 -2.32
N TYR A 228 0.32 -2.42 -1.21
CA TYR A 228 -0.87 -1.55 -1.24
C TYR A 228 -0.55 -0.12 -1.68
N LEU A 229 0.57 0.45 -1.25
CA LEU A 229 1.00 1.78 -1.70
C LEU A 229 1.35 1.79 -3.18
N LEU A 230 2.00 0.74 -3.69
CA LEU A 230 2.25 0.62 -5.12
C LEU A 230 0.93 0.57 -5.91
N ILE A 231 -0.05 -0.22 -5.48
CA ILE A 231 -1.38 -0.30 -6.11
C ILE A 231 -2.09 1.06 -6.06
N ALA A 232 -2.10 1.70 -4.88
CA ALA A 232 -2.79 2.96 -4.68
C ALA A 232 -2.22 4.07 -5.56
N LEU A 233 -0.91 4.27 -5.58
CA LEU A 233 -0.27 5.36 -6.33
C LEU A 233 -0.25 5.09 -7.83
N ALA A 234 0.19 3.90 -8.26
CA ALA A 234 0.25 3.56 -9.67
C ALA A 234 -1.14 3.57 -10.31
N GLY A 235 -2.13 2.98 -9.66
CA GLY A 235 -3.48 2.94 -10.19
C GLY A 235 -4.16 4.32 -10.17
N THR A 236 -3.91 5.16 -9.17
CA THR A 236 -4.40 6.55 -9.16
C THR A 236 -3.80 7.34 -10.32
N TRP A 237 -2.49 7.22 -10.56
CA TRP A 237 -1.84 7.86 -11.69
C TRP A 237 -2.40 7.35 -13.04
N LEU A 238 -2.56 6.03 -13.22
CA LEU A 238 -3.18 5.45 -14.42
C LEU A 238 -4.60 5.96 -14.65
N ALA A 239 -5.39 6.08 -13.56
CA ALA A 239 -6.75 6.58 -13.62
C ALA A 239 -6.84 8.05 -14.06
N VAL A 240 -5.89 8.89 -13.60
CA VAL A 240 -5.88 10.33 -13.86
C VAL A 240 -5.17 10.64 -15.17
N SER A 241 -3.93 10.16 -15.35
CA SER A 241 -3.06 10.57 -16.45
C SER A 241 -3.37 9.86 -17.76
N ARG A 242 -3.83 8.60 -17.69
CA ARG A 242 -4.23 7.82 -18.87
C ARG A 242 -5.74 7.71 -19.07
N GLY A 243 -6.55 8.33 -18.21
CA GLY A 243 -8.00 8.27 -18.28
C GLY A 243 -8.59 6.89 -18.00
N LEU A 244 -7.81 5.96 -17.45
CA LEU A 244 -8.24 4.59 -17.14
C LEU A 244 -8.97 4.56 -15.79
N SER A 245 -10.14 5.23 -15.73
CA SER A 245 -10.82 5.61 -14.49
C SER A 245 -11.13 4.44 -13.54
N ARG A 246 -11.31 3.22 -14.07
CA ARG A 246 -11.60 2.04 -13.25
C ARG A 246 -10.43 1.55 -12.41
N TRP A 247 -9.19 1.98 -12.72
CA TRP A 247 -8.05 1.74 -11.84
C TRP A 247 -8.23 2.37 -10.45
N ALA A 248 -9.07 3.41 -10.34
CA ALA A 248 -9.37 4.02 -9.05
C ALA A 248 -10.06 3.05 -8.06
N VAL A 249 -10.73 2.00 -8.52
CA VAL A 249 -11.39 1.02 -7.64
C VAL A 249 -10.36 0.19 -6.85
N PRO A 250 -9.44 -0.57 -7.48
CA PRO A 250 -8.41 -1.28 -6.72
C PRO A 250 -7.48 -0.34 -5.95
N SER A 251 -7.22 0.88 -6.47
CA SER A 251 -6.41 1.88 -5.79
C SER A 251 -7.07 2.39 -4.51
N GLY A 252 -8.37 2.69 -4.54
CA GLY A 252 -9.13 3.13 -3.38
C GLY A 252 -9.23 2.04 -2.30
N LEU A 253 -9.45 0.79 -2.70
CA LEU A 253 -9.42 -0.35 -1.77
C LEU A 253 -8.04 -0.53 -1.14
N ALA A 254 -6.97 -0.46 -1.93
CA ALA A 254 -5.59 -0.56 -1.43
C ALA A 254 -5.25 0.58 -0.47
N LEU A 255 -5.63 1.82 -0.82
CA LEU A 255 -5.45 2.99 0.02
C LEU A 255 -6.20 2.86 1.35
N ALA A 256 -7.47 2.47 1.29
CA ALA A 256 -8.31 2.27 2.47
C ALA A 256 -7.74 1.21 3.42
N VAL A 257 -7.36 0.06 2.86
CA VAL A 257 -6.85 -1.07 3.66
C VAL A 257 -5.48 -0.76 4.28
N THR A 258 -4.67 0.14 3.70
CA THR A 258 -3.41 0.57 4.30
C THR A 258 -3.61 1.10 5.73
N LEU A 259 -4.78 1.70 6.03
CA LEU A 259 -5.16 2.16 7.37
C LEU A 259 -5.22 1.04 8.41
N LEU A 260 -5.44 -0.19 7.97
CA LEU A 260 -5.52 -1.36 8.85
C LEU A 260 -4.16 -2.01 9.10
N PHE A 261 -3.10 -1.58 8.41
CA PHE A 261 -1.78 -2.20 8.51
C PHE A 261 -0.75 -1.35 9.25
N ARG A 262 -0.92 0.00 9.25
CA ARG A 262 0.13 0.89 9.78
C ARG A 262 -0.46 2.06 10.56
N PRO A 263 0.11 2.38 11.74
CA PRO A 263 -0.34 3.53 12.53
C PRO A 263 -0.06 4.88 11.84
N GLU A 264 0.96 4.99 10.99
CA GLU A 264 1.25 6.19 10.20
C GLU A 264 0.39 6.32 8.92
N ALA A 265 -0.38 5.31 8.57
CA ALA A 265 -1.18 5.28 7.35
C ALA A 265 -2.16 6.47 7.19
N PRO A 266 -2.78 7.03 8.24
CA PRO A 266 -3.63 8.21 8.09
C PRO A 266 -2.95 9.38 7.37
N LEU A 267 -1.69 9.66 7.71
CA LEU A 267 -0.92 10.74 7.09
C LEU A 267 -0.54 10.39 5.64
N VAL A 268 -0.17 9.14 5.39
CA VAL A 268 0.12 8.63 4.04
C VAL A 268 -1.12 8.74 3.15
N VAL A 269 -2.28 8.31 3.65
CA VAL A 269 -3.58 8.41 2.95
C VAL A 269 -3.94 9.87 2.68
N ALA A 270 -3.76 10.75 3.67
CA ALA A 270 -4.01 12.18 3.49
C ALA A 270 -3.15 12.80 2.39
N ILE A 271 -1.85 12.47 2.32
CA ILE A 271 -0.94 12.94 1.25
C ILE A 271 -1.47 12.51 -0.12
N VAL A 272 -1.87 11.25 -0.29
CA VAL A 272 -2.40 10.73 -1.56
C VAL A 272 -3.71 11.44 -1.95
N LEU A 273 -4.64 11.60 -1.00
CA LEU A 273 -5.93 12.25 -1.26
C LEU A 273 -5.81 13.75 -1.54
N VAL A 274 -4.90 14.45 -0.87
CA VAL A 274 -4.62 15.87 -1.16
C VAL A 274 -3.98 16.03 -2.54
N THR A 275 -3.07 15.13 -2.92
CA THR A 275 -2.52 15.10 -4.28
C THR A 275 -3.62 14.85 -5.32
N LEU A 276 -4.53 13.92 -5.04
CA LEU A 276 -5.70 13.67 -5.89
C LEU A 276 -6.64 14.89 -5.95
N ALA A 277 -6.82 15.62 -4.83
CA ALA A 277 -7.59 16.87 -4.76
C ALA A 277 -7.04 17.92 -5.72
N ALA A 278 -5.72 18.08 -5.80
CA ALA A 278 -5.05 19.00 -6.69
C ALA A 278 -5.05 18.58 -8.18
N SER A 279 -5.34 17.30 -8.45
CA SER A 279 -5.29 16.72 -9.80
C SER A 279 -6.53 17.06 -10.64
N ARG A 280 -6.46 16.71 -11.95
CA ARG A 280 -7.58 16.80 -12.89
C ARG A 280 -8.54 15.60 -12.85
N ALA A 281 -8.48 14.78 -11.80
CA ALA A 281 -9.35 13.63 -11.63
C ALA A 281 -10.84 14.00 -11.74
N ASN A 282 -11.61 13.18 -12.42
CA ASN A 282 -13.07 13.31 -12.44
C ASN A 282 -13.69 12.83 -11.12
N MET A 283 -14.98 13.12 -10.91
CA MET A 283 -15.68 12.78 -9.66
C MET A 283 -15.75 11.26 -9.44
N THR A 284 -15.87 10.46 -10.49
CA THR A 284 -15.90 8.99 -10.38
C THR A 284 -14.60 8.43 -9.77
N VAL A 285 -13.44 8.94 -10.23
CA VAL A 285 -12.14 8.57 -9.67
C VAL A 285 -12.06 9.00 -8.20
N ARG A 286 -12.49 10.22 -7.88
CA ARG A 286 -12.47 10.75 -6.51
C ARG A 286 -13.35 9.92 -5.57
N LEU A 287 -14.56 9.60 -5.97
CA LEU A 287 -15.48 8.76 -5.19
C LEU A 287 -14.94 7.34 -5.01
N ALA A 288 -14.37 6.74 -6.06
CA ALA A 288 -13.78 5.41 -5.96
C ALA A 288 -12.59 5.34 -5.00
N MET A 289 -11.84 6.45 -4.84
CA MET A 289 -10.74 6.56 -3.88
C MET A 289 -11.21 6.90 -2.46
N THR A 290 -12.20 7.78 -2.33
CA THR A 290 -12.60 8.33 -1.02
C THR A 290 -13.62 7.45 -0.29
N LEU A 291 -14.58 6.81 -0.98
CA LEU A 291 -15.63 6.04 -0.31
C LEU A 291 -15.09 4.82 0.47
N PRO A 292 -14.21 3.97 -0.09
CA PRO A 292 -13.62 2.89 0.69
C PRO A 292 -12.79 3.40 1.87
N THR A 293 -12.04 4.50 1.64
CA THR A 293 -11.22 5.12 2.68
C THR A 293 -12.08 5.66 3.82
N LEU A 294 -13.19 6.34 3.50
CA LEU A 294 -14.15 6.82 4.50
C LEU A 294 -14.76 5.66 5.30
N ALA A 295 -15.21 4.61 4.60
CA ALA A 295 -15.83 3.46 5.25
C ALA A 295 -14.85 2.79 6.23
N VAL A 296 -13.64 2.45 5.78
CA VAL A 296 -12.63 1.80 6.63
C VAL A 296 -12.23 2.71 7.79
N SER A 297 -12.05 4.03 7.56
CA SER A 297 -11.73 4.98 8.62
C SER A 297 -12.84 5.08 9.66
N ALA A 298 -14.10 5.18 9.22
CA ALA A 298 -15.26 5.28 10.12
C ALA A 298 -15.40 4.03 10.99
N PHE A 299 -15.25 2.84 10.40
CA PHE A 299 -15.31 1.59 11.16
C PHE A 299 -14.13 1.45 12.12
N TRP A 300 -12.89 1.63 11.64
CA TRP A 300 -11.71 1.38 12.44
C TRP A 300 -11.49 2.41 13.56
N TYR A 301 -11.45 3.68 13.20
CA TYR A 301 -11.24 4.75 14.19
C TYR A 301 -12.50 5.05 15.01
N GLY A 302 -13.69 4.85 14.42
CA GLY A 302 -14.95 4.91 15.15
C GLY A 302 -15.05 3.85 16.25
N LEU A 303 -14.59 2.63 15.97
CA LEU A 303 -14.46 1.57 16.96
C LEU A 303 -13.50 1.97 18.10
N GLY A 304 -12.36 2.58 17.77
CA GLY A 304 -11.41 3.09 18.76
C GLY A 304 -12.02 4.15 19.67
N LEU A 305 -12.76 5.10 19.10
CA LEU A 305 -13.47 6.14 19.88
C LEU A 305 -14.58 5.56 20.74
N TRP A 306 -15.35 4.60 20.21
CA TRP A 306 -16.42 3.93 20.95
C TRP A 306 -15.88 3.16 22.16
N ARG A 307 -14.80 2.41 22.02
CA ARG A 307 -14.14 1.70 23.12
C ARG A 307 -13.68 2.66 24.21
N HIS A 308 -13.08 3.77 23.84
CA HIS A 308 -12.65 4.79 24.78
C HIS A 308 -13.85 5.38 25.55
N ALA A 309 -14.93 5.75 24.85
CA ALA A 309 -16.14 6.29 25.47
C ALA A 309 -16.81 5.29 26.42
N ALA A 310 -16.68 3.99 26.16
CA ALA A 310 -17.19 2.92 27.02
C ALA A 310 -16.34 2.66 28.27
N GLY A 311 -15.28 3.43 28.52
CA GLY A 311 -14.44 3.33 29.72
C GLY A 311 -13.49 2.14 29.76
N GLY A 312 -13.22 1.55 28.58
CA GLY A 312 -12.46 0.30 28.47
C GLY A 312 -10.95 0.39 28.68
N ASP A 313 -10.34 1.60 28.69
CA ASP A 313 -8.89 1.70 28.70
C ASP A 313 -8.37 2.91 29.48
N GLU A 314 -7.48 2.68 30.44
CA GLU A 314 -6.75 3.73 31.17
C GLU A 314 -5.74 4.48 30.27
N ILE A 315 -5.28 3.84 29.19
CA ILE A 315 -4.36 4.43 28.22
C ILE A 315 -5.15 4.79 26.97
N SER A 316 -5.63 6.01 26.91
CA SER A 316 -6.40 6.51 25.79
C SER A 316 -5.51 7.01 24.66
N PRO A 317 -5.54 6.36 23.48
CA PRO A 317 -4.98 6.91 22.25
C PRO A 317 -5.94 7.89 21.58
N THR A 318 -6.79 8.61 22.35
CA THR A 318 -7.81 9.52 21.80
C THR A 318 -7.23 10.56 20.88
N ALA A 319 -6.12 11.19 21.26
CA ALA A 319 -5.50 12.23 20.46
C ALA A 319 -5.00 11.71 19.09
N PRO A 320 -4.25 10.59 18.99
CA PRO A 320 -3.88 10.00 17.70
C PRO A 320 -5.06 9.53 16.89
N VAL A 321 -6.06 8.90 17.50
CA VAL A 321 -7.27 8.40 16.80
C VAL A 321 -8.09 9.57 16.26
N PHE A 322 -8.34 10.57 17.10
CA PHE A 322 -9.07 11.77 16.69
C PHE A 322 -8.32 12.56 15.60
N GLY A 323 -7.02 12.76 15.79
CA GLY A 323 -6.16 13.41 14.78
C GLY A 323 -6.17 12.68 13.44
N SER A 324 -6.19 11.34 13.46
CA SER A 324 -6.29 10.51 12.25
C SER A 324 -7.61 10.71 11.53
N LEU A 325 -8.73 10.70 12.26
CA LEU A 325 -10.08 10.95 11.70
C LEU A 325 -10.18 12.34 11.10
N VAL A 326 -9.67 13.37 11.78
CA VAL A 326 -9.67 14.74 11.29
C VAL A 326 -8.83 14.86 10.03
N ALA A 327 -7.63 14.32 10.03
CA ALA A 327 -6.73 14.38 8.85
C ALA A 327 -7.34 13.69 7.62
N ILE A 328 -7.88 12.49 7.79
CA ILE A 328 -8.53 11.74 6.71
C ILE A 328 -9.81 12.43 6.27
N GLY A 329 -10.67 12.83 7.21
CA GLY A 329 -11.94 13.52 6.92
C GLY A 329 -11.73 14.81 6.14
N LEU A 330 -10.74 15.62 6.56
CA LEU A 330 -10.37 16.84 5.86
C LEU A 330 -9.82 16.55 4.45
N ALA A 331 -8.94 15.56 4.30
CA ALA A 331 -8.40 15.17 3.00
C ALA A 331 -9.49 14.66 2.04
N ILE A 332 -10.47 13.87 2.55
CA ILE A 332 -11.64 13.43 1.78
C ILE A 332 -12.50 14.63 1.37
N ALA A 333 -12.82 15.51 2.30
CA ALA A 333 -13.62 16.71 2.04
C ALA A 333 -12.96 17.59 0.96
N LEU A 334 -11.66 17.86 1.08
CA LEU A 334 -10.89 18.58 0.08
C LEU A 334 -10.93 17.86 -1.28
N CYS A 335 -10.73 16.54 -1.29
CA CYS A 335 -10.76 15.75 -2.51
C CYS A 335 -12.11 15.87 -3.25
N LEU A 336 -13.21 15.83 -2.53
CA LEU A 336 -14.57 15.92 -3.10
C LEU A 336 -14.91 17.35 -3.54
N VAL A 337 -14.65 18.36 -2.69
CA VAL A 337 -14.93 19.78 -2.99
C VAL A 337 -14.14 20.25 -4.20
N CYS A 338 -12.86 19.89 -4.30
CA CYS A 338 -12.01 20.26 -5.44
C CYS A 338 -12.39 19.54 -6.74
N GLY A 339 -13.27 18.55 -6.69
CA GLY A 339 -13.90 17.96 -7.87
C GLY A 339 -14.83 18.90 -8.61
N ALA A 340 -15.36 19.93 -7.92
CA ALA A 340 -16.20 20.94 -8.54
C ALA A 340 -15.37 21.87 -9.47
N GLN A 341 -15.92 22.21 -10.64
CA GLN A 341 -15.20 23.03 -11.64
C GLN A 341 -14.75 24.39 -11.11
N ARG A 342 -15.53 25.00 -10.20
CA ARG A 342 -15.26 26.33 -9.61
C ARG A 342 -14.03 26.32 -8.67
N ALA A 343 -13.68 25.19 -8.12
CA ALA A 343 -12.56 25.07 -7.18
C ALA A 343 -11.19 24.85 -7.86
N ARG A 344 -11.14 24.55 -9.16
CA ARG A 344 -9.92 24.18 -9.90
C ARG A 344 -8.77 25.19 -9.86
N PRO A 345 -8.99 26.53 -9.91
CA PRO A 345 -7.86 27.46 -9.96
C PRO A 345 -6.98 27.44 -8.72
N TRP A 346 -7.56 27.27 -7.53
CA TRP A 346 -6.82 27.21 -6.27
C TRP A 346 -6.50 25.76 -5.85
N ALA A 347 -7.32 24.79 -6.26
CA ALA A 347 -7.11 23.38 -5.93
C ALA A 347 -5.74 22.86 -6.36
N ARG A 348 -5.22 23.34 -7.49
CA ARG A 348 -3.89 22.99 -8.01
C ARG A 348 -2.71 23.30 -7.07
N TRP A 349 -2.94 24.14 -6.05
CA TRP A 349 -1.92 24.52 -5.08
C TRP A 349 -2.02 23.75 -3.77
N LEU A 350 -3.08 22.94 -3.57
CA LEU A 350 -3.32 22.23 -2.31
C LEU A 350 -2.24 21.20 -2.01
N ASP A 351 -1.77 20.50 -3.00
CA ASP A 351 -0.69 19.51 -2.82
C ASP A 351 0.62 20.17 -2.42
N LEU A 352 0.95 21.32 -3.05
CA LEU A 352 2.10 22.11 -2.66
C LEU A 352 1.93 22.70 -1.26
N ALA A 353 0.74 23.25 -0.95
CA ALA A 353 0.44 23.75 0.39
C ALA A 353 0.55 22.64 1.46
N GLY A 354 0.12 21.42 1.14
CA GLY A 354 0.29 20.26 2.01
C GLY A 354 1.75 19.91 2.27
N VAL A 355 2.57 19.91 1.21
CA VAL A 355 4.03 19.67 1.33
C VAL A 355 4.71 20.76 2.14
N VAL A 356 4.38 22.03 1.86
CA VAL A 356 4.93 23.18 2.62
C VAL A 356 4.50 23.10 4.08
N GLY A 357 3.22 22.81 4.36
CA GLY A 357 2.73 22.63 5.74
C GLY A 357 3.47 21.51 6.49
N LEU A 358 3.70 20.37 5.82
CA LEU A 358 4.46 19.28 6.42
C LEU A 358 5.94 19.64 6.63
N ALA A 359 6.54 20.39 5.71
CA ALA A 359 7.90 20.89 5.86
C ALA A 359 8.02 21.88 7.02
N LEU A 360 7.06 22.81 7.17
CA LEU A 360 7.02 23.75 8.30
C LEU A 360 6.82 23.03 9.63
N LEU A 361 5.96 22.00 9.66
CA LEU A 361 5.79 21.15 10.84
C LEU A 361 7.10 20.45 11.21
N LEU A 362 7.81 19.91 10.23
CA LEU A 362 9.12 19.28 10.46
C LEU A 362 10.13 20.30 11.00
N VAL A 363 10.20 21.49 10.41
CA VAL A 363 11.07 22.58 10.90
C VAL A 363 10.74 22.93 12.35
N PHE A 364 9.44 23.03 12.68
CA PHE A 364 9.01 23.28 14.06
C PHE A 364 9.50 22.16 15.00
N TYR A 365 9.30 20.90 14.66
CA TYR A 365 9.77 19.77 15.46
C TYR A 365 11.30 19.78 15.64
N VAL A 366 12.05 20.02 14.57
CA VAL A 366 13.52 20.10 14.64
C VAL A 366 13.98 21.28 15.52
N ALA A 367 13.29 22.40 15.47
CA ALA A 367 13.59 23.56 16.33
C ALA A 367 13.28 23.29 17.80
N THR A 368 12.25 22.48 18.10
CA THR A 368 11.88 22.14 19.50
C THR A 368 12.78 21.07 20.11
N ASP A 369 13.21 20.08 19.29
CA ASP A 369 14.12 19.01 19.74
C ASP A 369 15.10 18.59 18.63
N PRO A 370 16.19 19.33 18.45
CA PRO A 370 17.18 19.03 17.42
C PRO A 370 17.94 17.72 17.67
N ALA A 371 17.96 17.22 18.91
CA ALA A 371 18.68 15.99 19.27
C ALA A 371 18.00 14.76 18.64
N VAL A 372 16.67 14.70 18.63
CA VAL A 372 15.90 13.63 17.97
C VAL A 372 16.22 13.61 16.48
N PHE A 373 16.31 14.77 15.83
CA PHE A 373 16.63 14.87 14.40
C PHE A 373 18.06 14.42 14.11
N GLY A 374 19.05 14.92 14.88
CA GLY A 374 20.45 14.56 14.73
C GLY A 374 20.69 13.05 14.89
N THR A 375 20.13 12.45 15.95
CA THR A 375 20.20 11.00 16.19
C THR A 375 19.51 10.21 15.07
N SER A 376 18.39 10.70 14.57
CA SER A 376 17.65 10.04 13.47
C SER A 376 18.43 10.09 12.16
N ILE A 377 19.12 11.21 11.84
CA ILE A 377 19.98 11.31 10.67
C ILE A 377 21.14 10.33 10.77
N GLU A 378 21.89 10.33 11.87
CA GLU A 378 23.01 9.43 12.08
C GLU A 378 22.57 7.97 11.91
N SER A 379 21.49 7.58 12.59
CA SER A 379 20.96 6.23 12.53
C SER A 379 20.51 5.85 11.12
N THR A 380 19.84 6.77 10.40
CA THR A 380 19.40 6.53 9.03
C THR A 380 20.59 6.35 8.09
N VAL A 381 21.59 7.22 8.14
CA VAL A 381 22.79 7.09 7.31
C VAL A 381 23.48 5.75 7.56
N ARG A 382 23.66 5.36 8.81
CA ARG A 382 24.24 4.06 9.17
C ARG A 382 23.41 2.91 8.64
N ASN A 383 22.08 2.97 8.75
CA ASN A 383 21.17 1.96 8.24
C ASN A 383 21.22 1.85 6.71
N LEU A 384 21.28 2.97 6.00
CA LEU A 384 21.34 2.96 4.53
C LEU A 384 22.64 2.39 3.98
N VAL A 385 23.75 2.62 4.69
CA VAL A 385 25.08 2.23 4.20
C VAL A 385 25.46 0.83 4.69
N ARG A 386 25.17 0.48 5.96
CA ARG A 386 25.73 -0.72 6.60
C ARG A 386 24.72 -1.55 7.37
N ASP A 387 24.03 -0.95 8.35
CA ASP A 387 23.37 -1.69 9.43
C ASP A 387 21.91 -2.07 9.14
N GLY A 388 21.31 -1.54 8.07
CA GLY A 388 19.89 -1.70 7.72
C GLY A 388 19.58 -2.72 6.61
N PHE A 389 20.59 -3.43 6.11
CA PHE A 389 20.47 -4.41 5.02
C PHE A 389 20.04 -3.83 3.65
N TRP A 390 20.25 -2.53 3.42
CA TRP A 390 19.88 -1.88 2.15
C TRP A 390 20.92 -2.06 1.04
N LEU A 391 22.15 -2.42 1.35
CA LEU A 391 23.25 -2.57 0.38
C LEU A 391 23.38 -1.37 -0.58
N LEU A 392 23.29 -0.16 -0.02
CA LEU A 392 23.33 1.11 -0.77
C LEU A 392 22.15 1.33 -1.73
N THR A 393 21.14 0.46 -1.75
CA THR A 393 19.98 0.61 -2.66
C THR A 393 19.30 1.97 -2.49
N TRP A 394 19.05 2.41 -1.25
CA TRP A 394 18.47 3.72 -1.01
C TRP A 394 19.41 4.88 -1.32
N VAL A 395 20.71 4.71 -1.13
CA VAL A 395 21.70 5.75 -1.51
C VAL A 395 21.63 5.98 -3.03
N ALA A 396 21.63 4.91 -3.81
CA ALA A 396 21.47 4.98 -5.24
C ALA A 396 20.08 5.52 -5.65
N ALA A 397 18.99 5.08 -4.98
CA ALA A 397 17.64 5.57 -5.24
C ALA A 397 17.53 7.09 -4.99
N ILE A 398 18.09 7.60 -3.88
CA ILE A 398 18.10 9.04 -3.56
C ILE A 398 18.90 9.83 -4.60
N ALA A 399 20.09 9.35 -5.00
CA ALA A 399 20.89 10.01 -6.01
C ALA A 399 20.14 10.09 -7.36
N LEU A 400 19.53 9.00 -7.80
CA LEU A 400 18.72 8.96 -9.02
C LEU A 400 17.46 9.83 -8.89
N LEU A 401 16.82 9.86 -7.72
CA LEU A 401 15.66 10.69 -7.44
C LEU A 401 16.00 12.19 -7.55
N LEU A 402 17.12 12.62 -6.99
CA LEU A 402 17.59 14.00 -7.12
C LEU A 402 17.80 14.38 -8.59
N VAL A 403 18.44 13.50 -9.38
CA VAL A 403 18.57 13.70 -10.83
C VAL A 403 17.21 13.77 -11.51
N ALA A 404 16.28 12.86 -11.19
CA ALA A 404 14.95 12.82 -11.79
C ALA A 404 14.12 14.07 -11.46
N LEU A 405 14.27 14.65 -10.27
CA LEU A 405 13.60 15.90 -9.87
C LEU A 405 14.16 17.15 -10.58
N LEU A 406 15.42 17.11 -11.01
CA LEU A 406 16.05 18.20 -11.74
C LEU A 406 15.74 18.15 -13.25
N VAL A 407 15.32 17.02 -13.76
CA VAL A 407 15.02 16.80 -15.18
C VAL A 407 13.51 16.84 -15.41
N GLU A 408 13.08 17.61 -16.40
CA GLU A 408 11.69 18.02 -16.59
C GLU A 408 10.60 16.96 -16.75
N SER A 409 9.45 17.37 -16.32
CA SER A 409 8.02 17.13 -16.66
C SER A 409 7.61 15.75 -17.16
N ILE A 410 7.46 14.85 -16.21
CA ILE A 410 6.56 13.69 -16.38
C ILE A 410 5.11 14.21 -16.48
N PRO A 411 4.30 13.82 -17.47
CA PRO A 411 2.89 14.16 -17.51
C PRO A 411 2.19 13.77 -16.21
N ASP A 412 1.49 14.75 -15.60
CA ASP A 412 0.92 14.59 -14.27
C ASP A 412 1.93 14.06 -13.21
N GLY A 413 3.22 14.37 -13.40
CA GLY A 413 4.31 13.93 -12.52
C GLY A 413 4.11 14.30 -11.06
N ARG A 414 3.34 15.35 -10.78
CA ARG A 414 2.95 15.75 -9.41
C ARG A 414 2.27 14.62 -8.64
N MET A 415 1.56 13.70 -9.33
CA MET A 415 0.94 12.51 -8.74
C MET A 415 1.96 11.51 -8.15
N TRP A 416 3.23 11.63 -8.56
CA TRP A 416 4.35 10.87 -8.02
C TRP A 416 5.27 11.70 -7.16
N THR A 417 5.65 12.89 -7.66
CA THR A 417 6.60 13.78 -6.99
C THR A 417 6.09 14.23 -5.62
N ILE A 418 4.81 14.64 -5.53
CA ILE A 418 4.24 15.12 -4.27
C ILE A 418 4.15 14.01 -3.20
N PRO A 419 3.61 12.79 -3.49
CA PRO A 419 3.68 11.70 -2.53
C PRO A 419 5.12 11.31 -2.13
N VAL A 420 6.05 11.23 -3.07
CA VAL A 420 7.45 10.89 -2.75
C VAL A 420 8.07 11.92 -1.80
N ILE A 421 7.90 13.22 -2.07
CA ILE A 421 8.39 14.28 -1.19
C ILE A 421 7.64 14.27 0.15
N GLY A 422 6.31 14.13 0.11
CA GLY A 422 5.48 14.04 1.32
C GLY A 422 5.87 12.88 2.22
N PHE A 423 6.16 11.73 1.63
CA PHE A 423 6.64 10.56 2.38
C PHE A 423 8.03 10.77 2.96
N ALA A 424 8.93 11.46 2.23
CA ALA A 424 10.26 11.81 2.76
C ALA A 424 10.15 12.76 3.97
N LEU A 425 9.30 13.78 3.89
CA LEU A 425 9.05 14.68 5.01
C LEU A 425 8.38 13.97 6.18
N LEU A 426 7.40 13.11 5.91
CA LEU A 426 6.74 12.31 6.93
C LEU A 426 7.74 11.36 7.61
N TYR A 427 8.64 10.73 6.87
CA TYR A 427 9.68 9.87 7.43
C TYR A 427 10.50 10.59 8.52
N TRP A 428 10.86 11.84 8.29
CA TRP A 428 11.60 12.67 9.25
C TRP A 428 10.73 13.24 10.38
N ALA A 429 9.42 13.38 10.19
CA ALA A 429 8.50 13.81 11.23
C ALA A 429 8.08 12.67 12.19
N LEU A 430 8.08 11.43 11.71
CA LEU A 430 7.65 10.26 12.47
C LEU A 430 8.40 10.03 13.80
N PRO A 431 9.73 10.27 13.94
CA PRO A 431 10.42 10.17 15.22
C PRO A 431 9.77 11.01 16.33
N TYR A 432 9.29 12.20 15.99
CA TYR A 432 8.62 13.10 16.94
C TYR A 432 7.19 12.65 17.26
N ILE A 433 6.49 12.12 16.26
CA ILE A 433 5.10 11.63 16.43
C ILE A 433 5.07 10.32 17.22
N ARG A 434 6.12 9.49 17.11
CA ARG A 434 6.23 8.16 17.74
C ARG A 434 7.08 8.14 19.01
N GLU A 435 7.42 9.31 19.54
CA GLU A 435 8.17 9.47 20.78
C GLU A 435 9.55 8.80 20.80
N GLY A 436 10.33 9.01 19.74
CA GLY A 436 11.70 8.54 19.77
C GLY A 436 12.44 8.60 18.43
N ALA A 437 13.72 8.95 18.52
CA ALA A 437 14.63 8.98 17.39
C ALA A 437 14.75 7.61 16.72
N TRP A 438 15.02 7.60 15.40
CA TRP A 438 15.38 6.38 14.70
C TRP A 438 16.63 5.74 15.30
N ARG A 439 16.69 4.43 15.32
CA ARG A 439 17.78 3.65 15.90
C ARG A 439 18.56 2.92 14.82
N VAL A 440 19.81 2.62 15.11
CA VAL A 440 20.65 1.81 14.23
C VAL A 440 20.20 0.36 14.28
N GLY A 441 20.20 -0.29 13.12
CA GLY A 441 20.00 -1.72 12.99
C GLY A 441 18.73 -2.11 12.22
N SER A 442 18.70 -3.34 11.78
CA SER A 442 17.62 -3.90 10.96
C SER A 442 16.28 -3.98 11.68
N GLY A 443 16.27 -3.99 13.02
CA GLY A 443 15.05 -4.02 13.83
C GLY A 443 14.35 -2.69 13.99
N ASP A 444 14.98 -1.58 13.61
CA ASP A 444 14.40 -0.25 13.77
C ASP A 444 13.20 -0.02 12.84
N SER A 445 12.19 0.69 13.38
CA SER A 445 10.97 1.01 12.63
C SER A 445 11.24 1.94 11.45
N GLY A 446 12.10 2.96 11.60
CA GLY A 446 12.46 3.88 10.54
C GLY A 446 13.12 3.17 9.37
N ASN A 447 14.07 2.27 9.68
CA ASN A 447 14.72 1.45 8.68
C ASN A 447 13.71 0.59 7.89
N ARG A 448 12.69 0.05 8.56
CA ARG A 448 11.66 -0.79 7.94
C ARG A 448 10.63 -0.01 7.12
N ILE A 449 10.29 1.20 7.54
CA ILE A 449 9.34 2.08 6.83
C ILE A 449 9.83 2.42 5.42
N LEU A 450 11.13 2.53 5.21
CA LEU A 450 11.72 2.79 3.89
C LEU A 450 11.35 1.72 2.84
N ALA A 451 11.05 0.48 3.27
CA ALA A 451 10.59 -0.57 2.37
C ALA A 451 9.24 -0.23 1.69
N HIS A 452 8.38 0.55 2.36
CA HIS A 452 7.07 0.92 1.83
C HIS A 452 7.16 1.75 0.54
N TYR A 453 8.21 2.56 0.42
CA TYR A 453 8.32 3.57 -0.63
C TYR A 453 9.28 3.19 -1.74
N LEU A 454 10.10 2.14 -1.55
CA LEU A 454 11.13 1.79 -2.54
C LEU A 454 10.54 1.43 -3.90
N ALA A 455 9.53 0.56 -3.95
CA ALA A 455 8.91 0.17 -5.22
C ALA A 455 8.24 1.36 -5.93
N VAL A 456 7.58 2.24 -5.18
CA VAL A 456 6.97 3.47 -5.69
C VAL A 456 8.04 4.41 -6.26
N THR A 457 9.14 4.60 -5.53
CA THR A 457 10.27 5.43 -5.99
C THR A 457 10.88 4.88 -7.27
N VAL A 458 11.07 3.56 -7.37
CA VAL A 458 11.64 2.96 -8.59
C VAL A 458 10.68 3.08 -9.79
N VAL A 459 9.36 2.98 -9.60
CA VAL A 459 8.39 3.28 -10.69
C VAL A 459 8.52 4.72 -11.15
N PHE A 460 8.63 5.67 -10.23
CA PHE A 460 8.87 7.07 -10.58
C PHE A 460 10.16 7.25 -11.39
N LEU A 461 11.26 6.60 -10.99
CA LEU A 461 12.53 6.63 -11.72
C LEU A 461 12.40 6.04 -13.15
N VAL A 462 11.62 4.96 -13.31
CA VAL A 462 11.32 4.39 -14.63
C VAL A 462 10.58 5.39 -15.51
N LEU A 463 9.58 6.09 -14.95
CA LEU A 463 8.85 7.14 -15.65
C LEU A 463 9.77 8.30 -16.06
N ALA A 464 10.61 8.78 -15.17
CA ALA A 464 11.58 9.85 -15.46
C ALA A 464 12.55 9.45 -16.59
N ALA A 465 13.07 8.22 -16.55
CA ALA A 465 13.98 7.70 -17.58
C ALA A 465 13.35 7.62 -18.98
N ILE A 466 12.03 7.37 -19.07
CA ILE A 466 11.30 7.32 -20.34
C ILE A 466 11.14 8.73 -20.93
N HIS A 467 10.74 9.70 -20.11
CA HIS A 467 10.44 11.07 -20.58
C HIS A 467 11.67 11.81 -21.06
N ASN A 468 12.83 11.63 -20.40
CA ASN A 468 14.08 12.25 -20.82
C ASN A 468 14.55 11.86 -22.22
N ARG A 469 14.25 10.64 -22.67
CA ARG A 469 14.59 10.20 -24.02
C ARG A 469 13.70 10.81 -25.10
N GLY A 470 12.45 11.11 -24.78
CA GLY A 470 11.51 11.77 -25.70
C GLY A 470 11.95 13.19 -26.06
N SER A 471 12.45 13.95 -25.09
CA SER A 471 12.94 15.31 -25.28
C SER A 471 14.22 15.38 -26.13
N ALA A 472 15.13 14.41 -25.95
CA ALA A 472 16.40 14.37 -26.69
C ALA A 472 16.23 13.99 -28.18
N SER A 473 15.17 13.26 -28.54
CA SER A 473 14.91 12.85 -29.95
C SER A 473 14.11 13.89 -30.74
N GLY A 474 13.33 14.76 -30.08
CA GLY A 474 12.56 15.82 -30.72
C GLY A 474 13.39 17.04 -31.18
N GLY A 475 14.56 17.25 -30.60
CA GLY A 475 15.44 18.38 -30.95
C GLY A 475 16.28 18.21 -32.23
N GLN A 476 16.29 17.00 -32.83
CA GLN A 476 17.07 16.75 -34.06
C GLN A 476 16.30 16.91 -35.37
N THR A 477 14.98 17.10 -35.32
CA THR A 477 14.15 17.21 -36.55
C THR A 477 13.80 18.64 -36.95
N GLU A 478 14.18 19.67 -36.17
CA GLU A 478 13.94 21.09 -36.53
C GLU A 478 15.15 21.79 -37.15
N SER A 479 16.24 21.09 -37.45
CA SER A 479 17.47 21.69 -38.09
C SER A 479 17.83 21.09 -39.46
N MET A 480 16.83 20.71 -40.28
CA MET A 480 17.06 20.46 -41.70
C MET A 480 16.14 21.24 -42.60
#